data_a9a317263cad41214b6f23fde82f7481
#
_entry.id   a9a317263cad41214b6f23fde82f7481
#
_cell.length_a   1.000
_cell.length_b   1.000
_cell.length_c   1.000
_cell.angle_alpha   90.00
_cell.angle_beta   90.00
_cell.angle_gamma   90.00
#
_symmetry.space_group_name_H-M   'P 1'
#
loop_
_entity.id
_entity.type
_entity.pdbx_description
1 polymer ?
#
loop_
_entity_poly.entity_id
_entity_poly.type
_entity_poly.pdbx_seq_one_letter_code
_entity_poly.pdbx_strand_id
1 'polypeptide(L)'
;MKSLLGLPVVVAGILFAWTPAAPLDAQSPQKPHVALPQAGVPQIMTLEGNFVRVAYNNEGYVILGYEPVNRSIGEQWVLLDIGVTVRDRTPDFTLKRDALSLSTPDGKTIPLATVSEHRAANTAALQTRANVQRDSINYFPPTASRACRIGFFADLDSGAMTWDEVEVSSNRACLGRIYFHVPSGISYGQHWLNVKFPESVVRVPFRILTKDEEQLLSKNYKSIKKQVEEAFAKK
;
A
#
# COMPACT_ATOMS: atom_id res chain seq x y z
N MET A 1 -9.99 75.35 52.80
CA MET A 1 -8.52 75.25 52.91
C MET A 1 -8.08 74.07 52.06
N LYS A 2 -7.56 74.37 50.88
CA LYS A 2 -6.20 74.09 50.42
C LYS A 2 -5.80 72.62 50.55
N SER A 3 -5.58 71.85 49.47
CA SER A 3 -4.29 71.89 48.76
C SER A 3 -4.38 71.10 47.41
N LEU A 4 -3.88 71.71 46.39
CA LEU A 4 -3.55 71.13 45.08
C LEU A 4 -2.38 70.15 45.21
N LEU A 5 -2.41 69.04 44.57
CA LEU A 5 -1.21 68.32 44.20
C LEU A 5 -1.40 67.74 42.79
N GLY A 6 -0.61 68.25 41.87
CA GLY A 6 -0.61 67.84 40.46
C GLY A 6 0.04 66.45 40.25
N LEU A 7 -0.51 65.72 39.31
CA LEU A 7 0.08 64.53 38.79
C LEU A 7 0.74 64.81 37.41
N PRO A 8 1.93 64.36 37.14
CA PRO A 8 2.55 64.48 35.81
C PRO A 8 1.95 63.43 34.87
N VAL A 9 1.56 63.86 33.69
CA VAL A 9 1.17 63.06 32.59
C VAL A 9 2.46 62.43 31.93
N VAL A 10 2.61 61.13 32.08
CA VAL A 10 3.64 60.39 31.35
C VAL A 10 3.04 59.96 29.99
N VAL A 11 3.48 60.61 28.94
CA VAL A 11 3.17 60.20 27.55
C VAL A 11 4.10 59.04 27.19
N ALA A 12 3.59 57.80 27.24
CA ALA A 12 4.27 56.64 26.74
C ALA A 12 4.10 56.60 25.21
N GLY A 13 5.16 56.94 24.48
CA GLY A 13 5.21 56.78 23.02
C GLY A 13 5.27 55.28 22.65
N ILE A 14 4.22 54.78 22.01
CA ILE A 14 4.20 53.43 21.42
C ILE A 14 4.91 53.50 20.08
N LEU A 15 6.14 53.02 20.04
CA LEU A 15 6.88 52.74 18.82
C LEU A 15 6.29 51.48 18.14
N PHE A 16 5.48 51.66 17.12
CA PHE A 16 5.09 50.59 16.21
C PHE A 16 6.32 50.18 15.40
N ALA A 17 6.97 49.08 15.82
CA ALA A 17 7.94 48.43 14.97
C ALA A 17 7.20 47.74 13.82
N TRP A 18 7.35 48.26 12.60
CA TRP A 18 6.95 47.60 11.41
C TRP A 18 7.89 46.40 11.18
N THR A 19 7.45 45.19 11.52
CA THR A 19 8.08 43.97 11.03
C THR A 19 7.66 43.76 9.58
N PRO A 20 8.60 43.65 8.61
CA PRO A 20 8.22 43.27 7.25
C PRO A 20 7.65 41.85 7.30
N ALA A 21 6.43 41.67 6.83
CA ALA A 21 5.84 40.36 6.61
C ALA A 21 6.71 39.60 5.63
N ALA A 22 7.30 38.48 6.09
CA ALA A 22 7.99 37.56 5.21
C ALA A 22 6.99 37.07 4.13
N PRO A 23 7.39 36.98 2.86
CA PRO A 23 6.53 36.42 1.82
C PRO A 23 6.18 34.98 2.20
N LEU A 24 4.88 34.71 2.28
CA LEU A 24 4.36 33.35 2.32
C LEU A 24 4.81 32.69 1.00
N ASP A 25 5.85 31.87 1.04
CA ASP A 25 6.20 30.99 -0.06
C ASP A 25 4.96 30.17 -0.40
N ALA A 26 4.34 30.49 -1.51
CA ALA A 26 3.30 29.68 -2.10
C ALA A 26 3.93 28.31 -2.40
N GLN A 27 3.63 27.33 -1.54
CA GLN A 27 4.02 25.95 -1.77
C GLN A 27 3.44 25.53 -3.11
N SER A 28 4.30 25.48 -4.14
CA SER A 28 3.96 24.88 -5.42
C SER A 28 3.35 23.50 -5.15
N PRO A 29 2.26 23.12 -5.84
CA PRO A 29 1.65 21.82 -5.65
C PRO A 29 2.73 20.77 -5.87
N GLN A 30 3.16 20.12 -4.80
CA GLN A 30 4.13 19.03 -4.87
C GLN A 30 3.54 17.96 -5.77
N LYS A 31 4.17 17.76 -6.93
CA LYS A 31 3.90 16.59 -7.77
C LYS A 31 3.96 15.37 -6.86
N PRO A 32 2.99 14.43 -6.94
CA PRO A 32 3.00 13.25 -6.10
C PRO A 32 4.34 12.53 -6.24
N HIS A 33 5.12 12.58 -5.19
CA HIS A 33 6.42 11.93 -5.16
C HIS A 33 6.14 10.45 -4.90
N VAL A 34 6.34 9.61 -5.90
CA VAL A 34 6.41 8.16 -5.70
C VAL A 34 7.64 7.93 -4.83
N ALA A 35 7.42 7.56 -3.55
CA ALA A 35 8.51 7.25 -2.66
C ALA A 35 9.31 6.08 -3.26
N LEU A 36 10.55 6.36 -3.66
CA LEU A 36 11.45 5.35 -4.19
C LEU A 36 11.75 4.32 -3.09
N PRO A 37 11.94 3.03 -3.44
CA PRO A 37 12.34 2.00 -2.50
C PRO A 37 13.59 2.40 -1.72
N GLN A 38 13.66 2.01 -0.44
CA GLN A 38 14.82 2.29 0.40
C GLN A 38 16.12 1.82 -0.26
N ALA A 39 17.17 2.64 -0.15
CA ALA A 39 18.49 2.33 -0.66
C ALA A 39 19.02 1.02 -0.03
N GLY A 40 19.45 0.06 -0.84
CA GLY A 40 20.13 -1.16 -0.40
C GLY A 40 19.70 -2.43 -1.11
N VAL A 41 18.44 -2.59 -1.47
CA VAL A 41 17.96 -3.78 -2.22
C VAL A 41 17.32 -3.30 -3.52
N PRO A 42 17.83 -3.71 -4.70
CA PRO A 42 17.21 -3.36 -5.97
C PRO A 42 15.79 -3.94 -6.01
N GLN A 43 14.80 -3.07 -6.02
CA GLN A 43 13.42 -3.45 -6.21
C GLN A 43 12.94 -2.90 -7.54
N ILE A 44 12.42 -3.78 -8.37
CA ILE A 44 11.80 -3.43 -9.64
C ILE A 44 10.29 -3.55 -9.47
N MET A 45 9.56 -2.60 -10.05
CA MET A 45 8.10 -2.61 -10.05
C MET A 45 7.58 -2.41 -11.47
N THR A 46 6.52 -3.16 -11.83
CA THR A 46 5.79 -3.00 -13.09
C THR A 46 4.28 -2.88 -12.85
N LEU A 47 3.59 -2.23 -13.80
CA LEU A 47 2.14 -2.12 -13.84
C LEU A 47 1.61 -3.14 -14.86
N GLU A 48 0.81 -4.10 -14.41
CA GLU A 48 0.25 -5.13 -15.30
C GLU A 48 -1.26 -4.99 -15.53
N GLY A 49 -1.89 -4.06 -14.82
CA GLY A 49 -3.28 -3.65 -14.96
C GLY A 49 -3.54 -2.35 -14.21
N ASN A 50 -4.75 -1.81 -14.31
CA ASN A 50 -5.11 -0.61 -13.56
C ASN A 50 -4.92 -0.82 -12.06
N PHE A 51 -5.26 -2.02 -11.58
CA PHE A 51 -5.18 -2.41 -10.17
C PHE A 51 -4.25 -3.59 -9.92
N VAL A 52 -3.31 -3.88 -10.84
CA VAL A 52 -2.31 -4.93 -10.66
C VAL A 52 -0.91 -4.34 -10.63
N ARG A 53 -0.14 -4.73 -9.63
CA ARG A 53 1.26 -4.35 -9.44
C ARG A 53 2.11 -5.59 -9.29
N VAL A 54 3.27 -5.58 -9.90
CA VAL A 54 4.29 -6.61 -9.69
C VAL A 54 5.53 -5.92 -9.15
N ALA A 55 6.05 -6.43 -8.05
CA ALA A 55 7.31 -5.95 -7.49
C ALA A 55 8.22 -7.14 -7.15
N TYR A 56 9.50 -7.00 -7.43
CA TYR A 56 10.47 -8.05 -7.15
C TYR A 56 11.85 -7.47 -6.86
N ASN A 57 12.64 -8.22 -6.12
CA ASN A 57 14.04 -7.97 -5.86
C ASN A 57 14.88 -9.21 -6.23
N ASN A 58 16.07 -9.34 -5.68
CA ASN A 58 16.93 -10.50 -5.94
C ASN A 58 16.41 -11.80 -5.33
N GLU A 59 15.51 -11.73 -4.36
CA GLU A 59 15.02 -12.87 -3.58
C GLU A 59 13.57 -13.21 -3.89
N GLY A 60 12.67 -12.23 -3.80
CA GLY A 60 11.24 -12.43 -3.90
C GLY A 60 10.59 -11.77 -5.11
N TYR A 61 9.47 -12.33 -5.53
CA TYR A 61 8.61 -11.82 -6.58
C TYR A 61 7.17 -11.82 -6.08
N VAL A 62 6.56 -10.65 -6.05
CA VAL A 62 5.22 -10.44 -5.48
C VAL A 62 4.32 -9.76 -6.50
N ILE A 63 3.14 -10.34 -6.70
CA ILE A 63 2.06 -9.79 -7.52
C ILE A 63 0.94 -9.35 -6.57
N LEU A 64 0.36 -8.20 -6.82
CA LEU A 64 -0.70 -7.62 -6.01
C LEU A 64 -1.86 -7.18 -6.90
N GLY A 65 -3.06 -7.72 -6.64
CA GLY A 65 -4.33 -7.23 -7.14
C GLY A 65 -5.08 -6.50 -6.02
N TYR A 66 -5.54 -5.26 -6.28
CA TYR A 66 -6.15 -4.42 -5.24
C TYR A 66 -7.44 -3.71 -5.68
N GLU A 67 -8.07 -4.13 -6.77
CA GLU A 67 -9.33 -3.52 -7.23
C GLU A 67 -10.45 -3.57 -6.18
N PRO A 68 -10.66 -4.69 -5.43
CA PRO A 68 -11.70 -4.73 -4.41
C PRO A 68 -11.55 -3.65 -3.35
N VAL A 69 -10.31 -3.34 -2.95
CA VAL A 69 -10.00 -2.28 -1.97
C VAL A 69 -10.36 -0.90 -2.50
N ASN A 70 -10.11 -0.63 -3.77
CA ASN A 70 -10.46 0.65 -4.39
C ASN A 70 -11.99 0.92 -4.40
N ARG A 71 -12.79 -0.12 -4.21
CA ARG A 71 -14.26 -0.06 -4.11
C ARG A 71 -14.78 -0.11 -2.67
N SER A 72 -13.88 -0.13 -1.68
CA SER A 72 -14.22 -0.36 -0.25
C SER A 72 -13.83 0.83 0.65
N ILE A 73 -13.84 2.05 0.11
CA ILE A 73 -13.49 3.26 0.88
C ILE A 73 -14.38 3.41 2.10
N GLY A 74 -13.76 3.67 3.26
CA GLY A 74 -14.44 3.81 4.55
C GLY A 74 -14.76 2.48 5.24
N GLU A 75 -14.69 1.34 4.55
CA GLU A 75 -14.81 0.02 5.15
C GLU A 75 -13.56 -0.31 6.00
N GLN A 76 -13.71 -1.19 6.98
CA GLN A 76 -12.61 -1.56 7.88
C GLN A 76 -11.81 -2.78 7.40
N TRP A 77 -12.25 -3.47 6.35
CA TRP A 77 -11.61 -4.68 5.86
C TRP A 77 -11.02 -4.48 4.48
N VAL A 78 -9.69 -4.59 4.42
CA VAL A 78 -8.91 -4.62 3.17
C VAL A 78 -8.80 -6.06 2.70
N LEU A 79 -9.25 -6.34 1.47
CA LEU A 79 -9.03 -7.61 0.77
C LEU A 79 -8.07 -7.35 -0.39
N LEU A 80 -6.98 -8.12 -0.43
CA LEU A 80 -6.00 -8.09 -1.52
C LEU A 80 -5.85 -9.49 -2.11
N ASP A 81 -5.79 -9.56 -3.44
CA ASP A 81 -5.34 -10.76 -4.14
C ASP A 81 -3.80 -10.71 -4.22
N ILE A 82 -3.11 -11.78 -3.82
CA ILE A 82 -1.65 -11.84 -3.78
C ILE A 82 -1.13 -13.05 -4.56
N GLY A 83 -0.04 -12.82 -5.29
CA GLY A 83 0.79 -13.88 -5.85
C GLY A 83 2.23 -13.78 -5.32
N VAL A 84 2.81 -14.90 -4.90
CA VAL A 84 4.18 -14.94 -4.38
C VAL A 84 4.95 -16.10 -5.01
N THR A 85 6.18 -15.83 -5.42
CA THR A 85 7.19 -16.82 -5.76
C THR A 85 8.57 -16.29 -5.38
N VAL A 86 9.60 -17.13 -5.37
CA VAL A 86 10.99 -16.70 -5.21
C VAL A 86 11.67 -16.61 -6.57
N ARG A 87 12.75 -15.86 -6.61
CA ARG A 87 13.58 -15.77 -7.81
C ARG A 87 14.39 -17.03 -8.02
N ASP A 88 14.78 -17.27 -9.28
CA ASP A 88 15.68 -18.36 -9.61
C ASP A 88 16.97 -18.30 -8.77
N ARG A 89 17.41 -19.45 -8.29
CA ARG A 89 18.57 -19.62 -7.39
C ARG A 89 18.36 -19.15 -5.96
N THR A 90 17.17 -18.67 -5.60
CA THR A 90 16.81 -18.41 -4.21
C THR A 90 16.37 -19.72 -3.57
N PRO A 91 16.84 -20.06 -2.36
CA PRO A 91 16.36 -21.23 -1.64
C PRO A 91 14.85 -21.17 -1.40
N ASP A 92 14.22 -22.36 -1.36
CA ASP A 92 12.83 -22.48 -0.94
C ASP A 92 12.68 -21.98 0.49
N PHE A 93 11.58 -21.32 0.80
CA PHE A 93 11.31 -20.84 2.14
C PHE A 93 9.85 -20.98 2.53
N THR A 94 9.59 -20.92 3.83
CA THR A 94 8.25 -20.97 4.37
C THR A 94 7.73 -19.58 4.64
N LEU A 95 6.77 -19.13 3.81
CA LEU A 95 6.06 -17.86 4.00
C LEU A 95 5.05 -18.04 5.14
N LYS A 96 5.21 -17.27 6.20
CA LYS A 96 4.31 -17.24 7.36
C LYS A 96 3.42 -16.01 7.33
N ARG A 97 2.34 -16.03 8.12
CA ARG A 97 1.38 -14.94 8.25
C ARG A 97 2.03 -13.62 8.69
N ASP A 98 2.98 -13.69 9.62
CA ASP A 98 3.71 -12.54 10.17
C ASP A 98 4.71 -11.91 9.18
N ALA A 99 4.98 -12.58 8.06
CA ALA A 99 5.76 -12.02 6.97
C ALA A 99 5.00 -10.95 6.15
N LEU A 100 3.67 -10.82 6.36
CA LEU A 100 2.81 -9.93 5.61
C LEU A 100 2.34 -8.76 6.48
N SER A 101 2.49 -7.54 5.97
CA SER A 101 1.93 -6.34 6.60
C SER A 101 1.51 -5.29 5.58
N LEU A 102 0.58 -4.43 5.99
CA LEU A 102 0.06 -3.33 5.20
C LEU A 102 0.51 -2.00 5.81
N SER A 103 1.18 -1.15 5.04
CA SER A 103 1.44 0.24 5.43
C SER A 103 0.39 1.16 4.82
N THR A 104 -0.23 1.98 5.65
CA THR A 104 -1.30 2.93 5.29
C THR A 104 -0.75 4.34 5.04
N PRO A 105 -1.51 5.25 4.40
CA PRO A 105 -1.06 6.60 4.09
C PRO A 105 -0.70 7.44 5.33
N ASP A 106 -1.28 7.14 6.49
CA ASP A 106 -0.98 7.78 7.78
C ASP A 106 0.27 7.21 8.48
N GLY A 107 1.02 6.33 7.79
CA GLY A 107 2.29 5.77 8.25
C GLY A 107 2.15 4.59 9.22
N LYS A 108 0.94 4.10 9.49
CA LYS A 108 0.74 2.91 10.32
C LYS A 108 1.09 1.65 9.56
N THR A 109 1.61 0.65 10.28
CA THR A 109 1.81 -0.70 9.76
C THR A 109 0.84 -1.65 10.46
N ILE A 110 0.01 -2.30 9.66
CA ILE A 110 -1.07 -3.19 10.11
C ILE A 110 -0.64 -4.62 9.78
N PRO A 111 -0.61 -5.52 10.75
CA PRO A 111 -0.32 -6.94 10.51
C PRO A 111 -1.48 -7.60 9.75
N LEU A 112 -1.21 -8.76 9.16
CA LEU A 112 -2.24 -9.61 8.59
C LEU A 112 -3.28 -9.96 9.67
N ALA A 113 -4.56 -9.88 9.35
CA ALA A 113 -5.64 -10.21 10.28
C ALA A 113 -5.51 -11.66 10.77
N THR A 114 -5.89 -11.93 12.00
CA THR A 114 -5.94 -13.30 12.51
C THR A 114 -7.11 -14.07 11.89
N VAL A 115 -7.04 -15.40 11.92
CA VAL A 115 -8.14 -16.26 11.46
C VAL A 115 -9.40 -16.05 12.31
N SER A 116 -9.24 -15.78 13.62
CA SER A 116 -10.36 -15.50 14.52
C SER A 116 -11.05 -14.17 14.21
N GLU A 117 -10.28 -13.10 13.99
CA GLU A 117 -10.82 -11.80 13.57
C GLU A 117 -11.58 -11.92 12.25
N HIS A 118 -10.99 -12.58 11.25
CA HIS A 118 -11.63 -12.78 9.96
C HIS A 118 -12.91 -13.61 10.05
N ARG A 119 -12.94 -14.65 10.87
CA ARG A 119 -14.14 -15.47 11.10
C ARG A 119 -15.25 -14.71 11.82
N ALA A 120 -14.88 -13.84 12.76
CA ALA A 120 -15.84 -13.00 13.48
C ALA A 120 -16.40 -11.86 12.60
N ALA A 121 -15.68 -11.50 11.54
CA ALA A 121 -16.07 -10.43 10.63
C ALA A 121 -17.04 -10.93 9.56
N ASN A 122 -18.03 -10.10 9.21
CA ASN A 122 -18.88 -10.36 8.06
C ASN A 122 -18.23 -9.89 6.76
N THR A 123 -17.29 -10.69 6.23
CA THR A 123 -16.55 -10.38 4.98
C THR A 123 -17.24 -10.94 3.72
N ALA A 124 -18.40 -11.59 3.83
CA ALA A 124 -19.08 -12.23 2.72
C ALA A 124 -19.37 -11.29 1.54
N ALA A 125 -19.92 -10.10 1.83
CA ALA A 125 -20.20 -9.10 0.80
C ALA A 125 -18.90 -8.61 0.10
N LEU A 126 -17.81 -8.44 0.85
CA LEU A 126 -16.50 -8.06 0.32
C LEU A 126 -15.96 -9.16 -0.60
N GLN A 127 -16.04 -10.42 -0.19
CA GLN A 127 -15.59 -11.56 -1.01
C GLN A 127 -16.42 -11.72 -2.28
N THR A 128 -17.76 -11.57 -2.19
CA THR A 128 -18.64 -11.61 -3.37
C THR A 128 -18.27 -10.50 -4.36
N ARG A 129 -18.06 -9.29 -3.87
CA ARG A 129 -17.62 -8.15 -4.69
C ARG A 129 -16.26 -8.45 -5.36
N ALA A 130 -15.30 -8.98 -4.62
CA ALA A 130 -13.99 -9.37 -5.13
C ALA A 130 -14.04 -10.52 -6.16
N ASN A 131 -15.04 -11.39 -6.11
CA ASN A 131 -15.23 -12.45 -7.11
C ASN A 131 -15.71 -11.88 -8.46
N VAL A 132 -16.44 -10.79 -8.45
CA VAL A 132 -17.02 -10.16 -9.65
C VAL A 132 -16.06 -9.11 -10.24
N GLN A 133 -15.35 -8.39 -9.38
CA GLN A 133 -14.50 -7.25 -9.75
C GLN A 133 -13.05 -7.53 -9.36
N ARG A 134 -12.33 -8.22 -10.23
CA ARG A 134 -10.89 -8.43 -10.04
C ARG A 134 -10.17 -8.54 -11.38
N ASP A 135 -9.00 -7.95 -11.43
CA ASP A 135 -8.03 -8.21 -12.49
C ASP A 135 -7.35 -9.57 -12.29
N SER A 136 -6.92 -10.18 -13.39
CA SER A 136 -6.07 -11.36 -13.32
C SER A 136 -4.72 -11.00 -12.69
N ILE A 137 -4.24 -11.81 -11.76
CA ILE A 137 -2.90 -11.67 -11.15
C ILE A 137 -1.94 -12.77 -11.59
N ASN A 138 -2.14 -13.36 -12.77
CA ASN A 138 -1.30 -14.42 -13.28
C ASN A 138 -0.10 -13.87 -14.08
N TYR A 139 0.75 -13.08 -13.43
CA TYR A 139 1.94 -12.44 -14.01
C TYR A 139 3.24 -13.06 -13.46
N PHE A 140 3.25 -14.35 -13.20
CA PHE A 140 4.42 -15.05 -12.70
C PHE A 140 5.50 -15.20 -13.78
N PRO A 141 6.77 -15.30 -13.38
CA PRO A 141 7.83 -15.68 -14.30
C PRO A 141 7.57 -17.10 -14.85
N PRO A 142 8.02 -17.43 -16.09
CA PRO A 142 7.76 -18.72 -16.73
C PRO A 142 8.24 -19.94 -15.93
N THR A 143 9.23 -19.76 -15.06
CA THR A 143 9.74 -20.81 -14.15
C THR A 143 8.71 -21.23 -13.11
N ALA A 144 7.87 -20.32 -12.63
CA ALA A 144 6.82 -20.58 -11.64
C ALA A 144 5.58 -21.22 -12.31
N SER A 145 5.70 -22.46 -12.74
CA SER A 145 4.66 -23.17 -13.50
C SER A 145 3.74 -24.07 -12.66
N ARG A 146 4.10 -24.37 -11.42
CA ARG A 146 3.31 -25.23 -10.52
C ARG A 146 2.35 -24.39 -9.70
N ALA A 147 1.06 -24.67 -9.76
CA ALA A 147 0.06 -24.03 -8.95
C ALA A 147 0.34 -24.28 -7.44
N CYS A 148 0.20 -23.21 -6.66
CA CYS A 148 0.34 -23.22 -5.22
C CYS A 148 -0.74 -22.28 -4.62
N ARG A 149 -1.26 -22.62 -3.43
CA ARG A 149 -2.28 -21.81 -2.76
C ARG A 149 -1.73 -21.21 -1.46
N ILE A 150 -1.92 -19.91 -1.30
CA ILE A 150 -1.74 -19.21 -0.02
C ILE A 150 -3.06 -19.30 0.75
N GLY A 151 -3.18 -20.31 1.60
CA GLY A 151 -4.42 -20.64 2.30
C GLY A 151 -4.54 -20.03 3.70
N PHE A 152 -4.10 -18.80 3.93
CA PHE A 152 -4.16 -18.15 5.24
C PHE A 152 -5.60 -17.86 5.71
N PHE A 153 -6.55 -17.78 4.78
CA PHE A 153 -7.96 -17.58 5.06
C PHE A 153 -8.81 -18.56 4.27
N ALA A 154 -9.96 -18.91 4.82
CA ALA A 154 -10.94 -19.72 4.11
C ALA A 154 -11.68 -18.87 3.08
N ASP A 155 -11.89 -19.43 1.89
CA ASP A 155 -12.81 -18.86 0.92
C ASP A 155 -14.24 -19.24 1.29
N LEU A 156 -15.22 -18.36 1.03
CA LEU A 156 -16.63 -18.58 1.35
C LEU A 156 -17.19 -19.89 0.79
N ASP A 157 -16.74 -20.25 -0.42
CA ASP A 157 -17.37 -21.32 -1.20
C ASP A 157 -16.67 -22.68 -1.04
N SER A 158 -15.49 -22.73 -0.39
CA SER A 158 -14.66 -23.94 -0.48
C SER A 158 -14.63 -24.80 0.76
N GLY A 159 -15.07 -24.31 1.92
CA GLY A 159 -14.89 -25.02 3.21
C GLY A 159 -13.44 -25.40 3.48
N ALA A 160 -12.51 -24.82 2.72
CA ALA A 160 -11.10 -25.21 2.70
C ALA A 160 -10.43 -24.92 4.03
N MET A 161 -9.54 -25.82 4.41
CA MET A 161 -8.69 -25.64 5.58
C MET A 161 -7.80 -24.41 5.41
N THR A 162 -7.61 -23.69 6.53
CA THR A 162 -6.65 -22.59 6.62
C THR A 162 -5.34 -23.11 7.16
N TRP A 163 -4.23 -22.54 6.66
CA TRP A 163 -2.88 -22.82 7.12
C TRP A 163 -2.22 -21.53 7.61
N ASP A 164 -1.26 -21.64 8.48
CA ASP A 164 -0.52 -20.48 8.99
C ASP A 164 0.77 -20.21 8.19
N GLU A 165 1.13 -21.16 7.33
CA GLU A 165 2.34 -21.10 6.53
C GLU A 165 2.17 -21.77 5.16
N VAL A 166 2.97 -21.39 4.18
CA VAL A 166 3.03 -21.98 2.86
C VAL A 166 4.48 -22.05 2.37
N GLU A 167 4.84 -23.20 1.81
CA GLU A 167 6.16 -23.36 1.18
C GLU A 167 6.17 -22.70 -0.19
N VAL A 168 7.11 -21.75 -0.39
CA VAL A 168 7.30 -20.99 -1.62
C VAL A 168 8.63 -21.37 -2.24
N SER A 169 8.62 -21.64 -3.54
CA SER A 169 9.81 -21.98 -4.34
C SER A 169 9.74 -21.34 -5.72
N SER A 170 10.86 -21.30 -6.43
CA SER A 170 10.96 -20.63 -7.75
C SER A 170 10.08 -21.27 -8.84
N ASN A 171 9.68 -22.54 -8.65
CA ASN A 171 8.79 -23.24 -9.59
C ASN A 171 7.30 -23.20 -9.20
N ARG A 172 6.94 -22.55 -8.07
CA ARG A 172 5.57 -22.45 -7.57
C ARG A 172 4.99 -21.06 -7.78
N ALA A 173 3.82 -20.99 -8.40
CA ALA A 173 2.97 -19.80 -8.50
C ALA A 173 1.95 -19.81 -7.35
N CYS A 174 2.33 -19.29 -6.19
CA CYS A 174 1.49 -19.31 -5.00
C CYS A 174 0.52 -18.13 -5.01
N LEU A 175 -0.77 -18.41 -5.15
CA LEU A 175 -1.86 -17.44 -5.20
C LEU A 175 -2.75 -17.52 -3.95
N GLY A 176 -3.28 -16.39 -3.51
CA GLY A 176 -4.25 -16.37 -2.42
C GLY A 176 -4.87 -15.01 -2.18
N ARG A 177 -5.81 -14.98 -1.23
CA ARG A 177 -6.42 -13.77 -0.70
C ARG A 177 -5.93 -13.50 0.71
N ILE A 178 -5.67 -12.24 0.99
CA ILE A 178 -5.22 -11.79 2.30
C ILE A 178 -6.10 -10.65 2.79
N TYR A 179 -6.26 -10.57 4.10
CA TYR A 179 -7.16 -9.63 4.75
C TYR A 179 -6.42 -8.85 5.83
N PHE A 180 -6.67 -7.54 5.87
CA PHE A 180 -6.20 -6.65 6.93
C PHE A 180 -7.38 -5.95 7.57
N HIS A 181 -7.38 -5.87 8.89
CA HIS A 181 -8.37 -5.08 9.62
C HIS A 181 -7.81 -3.69 9.87
N VAL A 182 -8.45 -2.67 9.31
CA VAL A 182 -8.09 -1.24 9.42
C VAL A 182 -9.17 -0.53 10.23
N PRO A 183 -9.06 -0.43 11.55
CA PRO A 183 -10.14 0.12 12.39
C PRO A 183 -10.53 1.56 12.04
N SER A 184 -9.58 2.36 11.53
CA SER A 184 -9.82 3.74 11.07
C SER A 184 -10.56 3.83 9.74
N GLY A 185 -10.80 2.71 9.07
CA GLY A 185 -11.37 2.64 7.73
C GLY A 185 -10.32 2.85 6.62
N ILE A 186 -10.66 2.32 5.44
CA ILE A 186 -9.84 2.44 4.23
C ILE A 186 -9.91 3.88 3.74
N SER A 187 -8.75 4.51 3.51
CA SER A 187 -8.61 5.88 3.02
C SER A 187 -7.96 5.93 1.65
N TYR A 188 -8.21 7.02 0.92
CA TYR A 188 -7.48 7.31 -0.32
C TYR A 188 -5.99 7.54 -0.06
N GLY A 189 -5.18 7.27 -1.06
CA GLY A 189 -3.76 7.56 -1.00
C GLY A 189 -2.86 6.35 -1.15
N GLN A 190 -1.57 6.57 -0.90
CA GLN A 190 -0.53 5.58 -1.11
C GLN A 190 -0.49 4.57 0.02
N HIS A 191 -0.57 3.29 -0.35
CA HIS A 191 -0.41 2.14 0.54
C HIS A 191 0.76 1.27 0.07
N TRP A 192 1.23 0.38 0.95
CA TRP A 192 2.28 -0.57 0.65
C TRP A 192 1.93 -1.94 1.23
N LEU A 193 1.93 -2.96 0.38
CA LEU A 193 1.98 -4.33 0.86
C LEU A 193 3.44 -4.70 1.08
N ASN A 194 3.80 -5.09 2.30
CA ASN A 194 5.14 -5.55 2.63
C ASN A 194 5.12 -7.07 2.75
N VAL A 195 6.02 -7.73 2.04
CA VAL A 195 6.23 -9.18 2.10
C VAL A 195 7.67 -9.42 2.51
N LYS A 196 7.87 -9.97 3.71
CA LYS A 196 9.19 -10.27 4.25
C LYS A 196 9.66 -11.63 3.74
N PHE A 197 10.82 -11.64 3.13
CA PHE A 197 11.60 -12.81 2.75
C PHE A 197 12.73 -13.03 3.76
N PRO A 198 13.47 -14.14 3.72
CA PRO A 198 14.54 -14.41 4.68
C PRO A 198 15.57 -13.27 4.83
N GLU A 199 16.03 -12.71 3.72
CA GLU A 199 17.09 -11.70 3.70
C GLU A 199 16.61 -10.29 3.31
N SER A 200 15.34 -10.17 2.85
CA SER A 200 14.84 -8.92 2.28
C SER A 200 13.35 -8.70 2.52
N VAL A 201 12.87 -7.50 2.15
CA VAL A 201 11.44 -7.18 2.11
C VAL A 201 11.10 -6.68 0.73
N VAL A 202 10.12 -7.31 0.07
CA VAL A 202 9.51 -6.76 -1.14
C VAL A 202 8.34 -5.87 -0.72
N ARG A 203 8.41 -4.58 -1.07
CA ARG A 203 7.37 -3.60 -0.79
C ARG A 203 6.63 -3.25 -2.08
N VAL A 204 5.38 -3.65 -2.17
CA VAL A 204 4.54 -3.40 -3.36
C VAL A 204 3.74 -2.13 -3.14
N PRO A 205 4.03 -1.04 -3.86
CA PRO A 205 3.26 0.18 -3.75
C PRO A 205 1.93 0.05 -4.50
N PHE A 206 0.84 0.49 -3.89
CA PHE A 206 -0.43 0.66 -4.57
C PHE A 206 -1.16 1.88 -4.03
N ARG A 207 -1.94 2.52 -4.89
CA ARG A 207 -2.68 3.72 -4.52
C ARG A 207 -4.17 3.46 -4.63
N ILE A 208 -4.88 3.73 -3.55
CA ILE A 208 -6.33 3.76 -3.57
C ILE A 208 -6.75 5.10 -4.18
N LEU A 209 -7.41 5.03 -5.33
CA LEU A 209 -7.65 6.14 -6.23
C LEU A 209 -9.02 6.77 -5.99
N THR A 210 -9.09 8.09 -6.08
CA THR A 210 -10.35 8.80 -6.29
C THR A 210 -10.90 8.49 -7.70
N LYS A 211 -12.17 8.80 -7.95
CA LYS A 211 -12.79 8.59 -9.27
C LYS A 211 -12.05 9.33 -10.38
N ASP A 212 -11.59 10.55 -10.11
CA ASP A 212 -10.86 11.36 -11.10
C ASP A 212 -9.48 10.79 -11.38
N GLU A 213 -8.76 10.33 -10.33
CA GLU A 213 -7.47 9.66 -10.47
C GLU A 213 -7.61 8.34 -11.24
N GLU A 214 -8.68 7.57 -11.02
CA GLU A 214 -8.95 6.33 -11.74
C GLU A 214 -9.21 6.57 -13.23
N GLN A 215 -10.01 7.59 -13.56
CA GLN A 215 -10.25 7.99 -14.95
C GLN A 215 -8.95 8.44 -15.62
N LEU A 216 -8.13 9.21 -14.92
CA LEU A 216 -6.84 9.67 -15.42
C LEU A 216 -5.88 8.50 -15.65
N LEU A 217 -5.81 7.55 -14.72
CA LEU A 217 -5.01 6.33 -14.87
C LEU A 217 -5.46 5.52 -16.07
N SER A 218 -6.75 5.25 -16.20
CA SER A 218 -7.30 4.46 -17.31
C SER A 218 -7.02 5.12 -18.67
N LYS A 219 -7.18 6.43 -18.76
CA LYS A 219 -6.92 7.20 -19.99
C LYS A 219 -5.43 7.20 -20.39
N ASN A 220 -4.54 7.24 -19.42
CA ASN A 220 -3.10 7.39 -19.64
C ASN A 220 -2.30 6.12 -19.29
N TYR A 221 -2.96 4.99 -19.10
CA TYR A 221 -2.34 3.76 -18.59
C TYR A 221 -1.05 3.38 -19.34
N LYS A 222 -1.08 3.35 -20.68
CA LYS A 222 0.08 2.96 -21.50
C LYS A 222 1.28 3.89 -21.28
N SER A 223 1.03 5.20 -21.18
CA SER A 223 2.08 6.19 -20.93
C SER A 223 2.66 6.06 -19.53
N ILE A 224 1.81 5.86 -18.53
CA ILE A 224 2.23 5.68 -17.14
C ILE A 224 3.01 4.37 -16.98
N LYS A 225 2.54 3.26 -17.58
CA LYS A 225 3.25 1.99 -17.57
C LYS A 225 4.66 2.15 -18.13
N LYS A 226 4.81 2.75 -19.29
CA LYS A 226 6.11 3.02 -19.92
C LYS A 226 7.03 3.85 -19.02
N GLN A 227 6.52 4.93 -18.40
CA GLN A 227 7.31 5.77 -17.49
C GLN A 227 7.81 5.00 -16.26
N VAL A 228 6.97 4.13 -15.69
CA VAL A 228 7.35 3.27 -14.57
C VAL A 228 8.45 2.30 -14.99
N GLU A 229 8.27 1.60 -16.10
CA GLU A 229 9.29 0.67 -16.64
C GLU A 229 10.63 1.36 -16.90
N GLU A 230 10.62 2.55 -17.52
CA GLU A 230 11.83 3.34 -17.76
C GLU A 230 12.51 3.81 -16.47
N ALA A 231 11.74 4.17 -15.45
CA ALA A 231 12.27 4.61 -14.15
C ALA A 231 13.02 3.49 -13.42
N PHE A 232 12.60 2.24 -13.60
CA PHE A 232 13.24 1.08 -12.96
C PHE A 232 14.29 0.39 -13.85
N ALA A 233 14.25 0.57 -15.17
CA ALA A 233 15.27 0.02 -16.08
C ALA A 233 16.62 0.76 -16.02
N LYS A 234 16.65 2.00 -15.52
CA LYS A 234 17.84 2.84 -15.43
C LYS A 234 18.67 2.63 -14.15
N LYS A 235 18.32 1.69 -13.32
CA LYS A 235 19.05 1.28 -12.11
C LYS A 235 19.74 -0.06 -12.30
#